data_1974c08496584b762bd49faf1da1a406
#
_entry.id   1974c08496584b762bd49faf1da1a406
#
_cell.length_a   1.000
_cell.length_b   1.000
_cell.length_c   1.000
_cell.angle_alpha   90.00
_cell.angle_beta   90.00
_cell.angle_gamma   90.00
#
_symmetry.space_group_name_H-M   'P 1'
#
loop_
_entity.id
_entity.type
_entity.pdbx_description
1 polymer ?
#
loop_
_entity_poly.entity_id
_entity_poly.type
_entity_poly.pdbx_seq_one_letter_code
_entity_poly.pdbx_strand_id
1 'polypeptide(L)'
;MHKQKIGLYLGTEPNGGGTFQYNQAVLEAIAWLPREHYETVVAYSSKTMLPYLDPLSVKIVYNPRPLISRLISFACRKLRIPLPIWRSIHSVIDPFARRLINESCDLWIFPSQDIFAYTIDVPSLGTIHDLMHRYEKQFEELSANGEYEAREFHYRKMVGNARGVLVDSNVGKQQVLESYGIDESKIHVLPYIAPSYIYSNQMPKDFDQKYTLPSKFIFYPAQFWTHKNHIGLIRAASIIKVDNPDFKLVFVG
;
A
#
# COMPACT_ATOMS: atom_id res chain seq x y z
N MET A 1 30.27 13.09 -6.92
CA MET A 1 29.73 12.31 -5.78
C MET A 1 28.92 11.16 -6.31
N HIS A 2 28.97 9.98 -5.69
CA HIS A 2 28.10 8.86 -6.04
C HIS A 2 26.66 9.21 -5.61
N LYS A 3 25.70 9.16 -6.54
CA LYS A 3 24.29 9.37 -6.21
C LYS A 3 23.75 8.12 -5.53
N GLN A 4 22.92 8.30 -4.51
CA GLN A 4 22.17 7.19 -3.92
C GLN A 4 21.00 6.81 -4.85
N LYS A 5 20.84 5.52 -5.11
CA LYS A 5 19.80 5.01 -6.00
C LYS A 5 18.63 4.46 -5.19
N ILE A 6 17.48 5.12 -5.29
CA ILE A 6 16.25 4.77 -4.56
C ILE A 6 15.26 4.12 -5.50
N GLY A 7 14.83 2.91 -5.16
CA GLY A 7 13.80 2.17 -5.85
C GLY A 7 12.44 2.29 -5.16
N LEU A 8 11.37 2.41 -5.93
CA LEU A 8 9.99 2.29 -5.49
C LEU A 8 9.29 1.18 -6.26
N TYR A 9 8.60 0.29 -5.58
CA TYR A 9 7.78 -0.72 -6.24
C TYR A 9 6.29 -0.43 -6.07
N LEU A 10 5.56 -0.32 -7.17
CA LEU A 10 4.12 -0.05 -7.22
C LEU A 10 3.38 -1.31 -7.68
N GLY A 11 2.90 -2.09 -6.71
CA GLY A 11 2.15 -3.33 -6.92
C GLY A 11 0.63 -3.17 -6.91
N THR A 12 0.11 -2.05 -6.41
CA THR A 12 -1.33 -1.80 -6.27
C THR A 12 -1.88 -1.08 -7.51
N GLU A 13 -3.00 -1.56 -8.01
CA GLU A 13 -3.71 -0.95 -9.15
C GLU A 13 -4.53 0.30 -8.73
N PRO A 14 -4.94 1.17 -9.69
CA PRO A 14 -5.71 2.38 -9.40
C PRO A 14 -7.04 2.17 -8.65
N ASN A 15 -7.64 0.99 -8.75
CA ASN A 15 -8.84 0.60 -8.00
C ASN A 15 -8.54 0.14 -6.56
N GLY A 16 -7.28 0.18 -6.11
CA GLY A 16 -6.84 -0.26 -4.79
C GLY A 16 -7.18 0.68 -3.63
N GLY A 17 -8.02 1.69 -3.86
CA GLY A 17 -8.51 2.60 -2.80
C GLY A 17 -7.39 3.35 -2.09
N GLY A 18 -7.43 3.38 -0.76
CA GLY A 18 -6.47 4.13 0.07
C GLY A 18 -5.02 3.69 -0.12
N THR A 19 -4.76 2.40 -0.35
CA THR A 19 -3.40 1.90 -0.62
C THR A 19 -2.83 2.48 -1.92
N PHE A 20 -3.66 2.59 -2.96
CA PHE A 20 -3.24 3.25 -4.19
C PHE A 20 -2.92 4.73 -3.96
N GLN A 21 -3.76 5.45 -3.21
CA GLN A 21 -3.52 6.87 -2.88
C GLN A 21 -2.23 7.06 -2.08
N TYR A 22 -1.96 6.18 -1.12
CA TYR A 22 -0.69 6.18 -0.39
C TYR A 22 0.50 5.97 -1.32
N ASN A 23 0.40 5.01 -2.24
CA ASN A 23 1.44 4.77 -3.24
C ASN A 23 1.69 6.01 -4.12
N GLN A 24 0.64 6.76 -4.48
CA GLN A 24 0.79 8.01 -5.24
C GLN A 24 1.53 9.07 -4.42
N ALA A 25 1.20 9.23 -3.15
CA ALA A 25 1.88 10.18 -2.27
C ALA A 25 3.38 9.85 -2.12
N VAL A 26 3.70 8.55 -1.95
CA VAL A 26 5.11 8.09 -1.89
C VAL A 26 5.83 8.31 -3.23
N LEU A 27 5.14 8.04 -4.35
CA LEU A 27 5.66 8.26 -5.70
C LEU A 27 5.99 9.75 -5.94
N GLU A 28 5.08 10.65 -5.60
CA GLU A 28 5.29 12.08 -5.69
C GLU A 28 6.48 12.52 -4.82
N ALA A 29 6.54 12.06 -3.56
CA ALA A 29 7.65 12.39 -2.66
C ALA A 29 9.01 11.95 -3.22
N ILE A 30 9.09 10.76 -3.83
CA ILE A 30 10.34 10.27 -4.45
C ILE A 30 10.71 11.07 -5.70
N ALA A 31 9.72 11.48 -6.50
CA ALA A 31 9.95 12.30 -7.67
C ALA A 31 10.50 13.70 -7.35
N TRP A 32 10.29 14.17 -6.12
CA TRP A 32 10.79 15.44 -5.60
C TRP A 32 12.19 15.36 -4.99
N LEU A 33 12.78 14.18 -4.86
CA LEU A 33 14.13 14.05 -4.33
C LEU A 33 15.16 14.83 -5.19
N PRO A 34 16.11 15.53 -4.57
CA PRO A 34 17.13 16.29 -5.29
C PRO A 34 17.96 15.39 -6.20
N ARG A 35 17.90 15.64 -7.49
CA ARG A 35 18.56 14.81 -8.52
C ARG A 35 20.09 14.86 -8.50
N GLU A 36 20.67 15.88 -7.86
CA GLU A 36 22.10 15.96 -7.62
C GLU A 36 22.58 14.86 -6.65
N HIS A 37 21.72 14.42 -5.73
CA HIS A 37 22.06 13.43 -4.70
C HIS A 37 21.42 12.06 -4.94
N TYR A 38 20.29 12.01 -5.65
CA TYR A 38 19.49 10.78 -5.81
C TYR A 38 19.22 10.43 -7.28
N GLU A 39 19.30 9.15 -7.58
CA GLU A 39 18.72 8.53 -8.77
C GLU A 39 17.48 7.76 -8.35
N THR A 40 16.36 7.97 -9.02
CA THR A 40 15.07 7.33 -8.66
C THR A 40 14.63 6.35 -9.72
N VAL A 41 14.23 5.16 -9.30
CA VAL A 41 13.71 4.09 -10.15
C VAL A 41 12.34 3.66 -9.64
N VAL A 42 11.34 3.67 -10.51
CA VAL A 42 9.98 3.22 -10.18
C VAL A 42 9.66 1.97 -10.96
N ALA A 43 9.57 0.84 -10.26
CA ALA A 43 9.11 -0.42 -10.83
C ALA A 43 7.60 -0.55 -10.63
N TYR A 44 6.86 -0.96 -11.67
CA TYR A 44 5.42 -1.11 -11.62
C TYR A 44 4.97 -2.41 -12.30
N SER A 45 3.88 -3.03 -11.78
CA SER A 45 3.44 -4.35 -12.25
C SER A 45 2.26 -4.32 -13.23
N SER A 46 1.45 -3.25 -13.24
CA SER A 46 0.29 -3.11 -14.11
C SER A 46 0.41 -1.90 -15.05
N LYS A 47 0.08 -2.09 -16.32
CA LYS A 47 0.05 -1.01 -17.32
C LYS A 47 -0.98 0.08 -17.00
N THR A 48 -1.96 -0.20 -16.15
CA THR A 48 -2.93 0.78 -15.65
C THR A 48 -2.29 1.91 -14.85
N MET A 49 -1.03 1.71 -14.40
CA MET A 49 -0.26 2.73 -13.70
C MET A 49 0.36 3.80 -14.61
N LEU A 50 0.49 3.55 -15.91
CA LEU A 50 1.20 4.46 -16.83
C LEU A 50 0.71 5.91 -16.77
N PRO A 51 -0.60 6.23 -16.78
CA PRO A 51 -1.07 7.63 -16.72
C PRO A 51 -0.59 8.41 -15.49
N TYR A 52 -0.23 7.71 -14.42
CA TYR A 52 0.24 8.31 -13.17
C TYR A 52 1.76 8.42 -13.10
N LEU A 53 2.48 7.75 -14.00
CA LEU A 53 3.95 7.72 -14.06
C LEU A 53 4.50 8.67 -15.13
N ASP A 54 3.82 8.79 -16.27
CA ASP A 54 4.27 9.57 -17.42
C ASP A 54 4.59 11.05 -17.12
N PRO A 55 3.85 11.75 -16.22
CA PRO A 55 4.16 13.13 -15.88
C PRO A 55 5.45 13.28 -15.05
N LEU A 56 5.99 12.18 -14.52
CA LEU A 56 7.10 12.20 -13.58
C LEU A 56 8.41 11.93 -14.30
N SER A 57 9.40 12.78 -14.06
CA SER A 57 10.73 12.61 -14.63
C SER A 57 11.59 11.63 -13.82
N VAL A 58 11.14 10.38 -13.69
CA VAL A 58 11.82 9.27 -13.02
C VAL A 58 12.08 8.13 -13.99
N LYS A 59 13.08 7.28 -13.71
CA LYS A 59 13.27 6.05 -14.49
C LYS A 59 12.14 5.08 -14.16
N ILE A 60 11.34 4.68 -15.15
CA ILE A 60 10.26 3.70 -14.98
C ILE A 60 10.68 2.34 -15.53
N VAL A 61 10.32 1.27 -14.81
CA VAL A 61 10.62 -0.12 -15.16
C VAL A 61 9.35 -0.95 -15.07
N TYR A 62 8.85 -1.42 -16.22
CA TYR A 62 7.73 -2.36 -16.22
C TYR A 62 8.20 -3.73 -15.73
N ASN A 63 7.68 -4.14 -14.59
CA ASN A 63 8.00 -5.40 -13.93
C ASN A 63 6.73 -6.18 -13.59
N PRO A 64 6.09 -6.82 -14.58
CA PRO A 64 4.92 -7.64 -14.34
C PRO A 64 5.27 -8.84 -13.46
N ARG A 65 4.32 -9.27 -12.63
CA ARG A 65 4.50 -10.46 -11.79
C ARG A 65 3.95 -11.70 -12.52
N PRO A 66 4.80 -12.48 -13.21
CA PRO A 66 4.37 -13.64 -13.98
C PRO A 66 3.85 -14.76 -13.05
N LEU A 67 3.11 -15.71 -13.64
CA LEU A 67 2.54 -16.83 -12.89
C LEU A 67 3.60 -17.61 -12.11
N ILE A 68 4.78 -17.83 -12.70
CA ILE A 68 5.89 -18.53 -12.04
C ILE A 68 6.32 -17.83 -10.75
N SER A 69 6.42 -16.51 -10.72
CA SER A 69 6.75 -15.74 -9.50
C SER A 69 5.69 -15.90 -8.41
N ARG A 70 4.41 -16.01 -8.81
CA ARG A 70 3.30 -16.26 -7.88
C ARG A 70 3.38 -17.67 -7.30
N LEU A 71 3.66 -18.67 -8.15
CA LEU A 71 3.81 -20.07 -7.75
C LEU A 71 5.01 -20.26 -6.81
N ILE A 72 6.15 -19.65 -7.10
CA ILE A 72 7.33 -19.67 -6.23
C ILE A 72 6.97 -19.12 -4.85
N SER A 73 6.40 -17.91 -4.78
CA SER A 73 6.01 -17.29 -3.51
C SER A 73 4.99 -18.12 -2.75
N PHE A 74 4.01 -18.71 -3.46
CA PHE A 74 3.01 -19.60 -2.85
C PHE A 74 3.64 -20.87 -2.28
N ALA A 75 4.49 -21.55 -3.06
CA ALA A 75 5.17 -22.78 -2.64
C ALA A 75 6.09 -22.52 -1.43
N CYS A 76 6.90 -21.47 -1.49
CA CYS A 76 7.80 -21.10 -0.39
C CYS A 76 7.03 -20.84 0.91
N ARG A 77 5.89 -20.12 0.82
CA ARG A 77 5.02 -19.87 1.98
C ARG A 77 4.36 -21.14 2.50
N LYS A 78 3.75 -21.95 1.61
CA LYS A 78 3.03 -23.18 1.98
C LYS A 78 3.96 -24.23 2.60
N LEU A 79 5.15 -24.38 2.04
CA LEU A 79 6.18 -25.32 2.53
C LEU A 79 7.02 -24.75 3.68
N ARG A 80 6.72 -23.53 4.13
CA ARG A 80 7.45 -22.84 5.19
C ARG A 80 8.97 -22.79 4.97
N ILE A 81 9.37 -22.58 3.72
CA ILE A 81 10.79 -22.52 3.32
C ILE A 81 11.51 -21.46 4.17
N PRO A 82 12.68 -21.78 4.76
CA PRO A 82 13.48 -20.78 5.47
C PRO A 82 13.81 -19.57 4.60
N LEU A 83 13.73 -18.38 5.19
CA LEU A 83 13.86 -17.13 4.43
C LEU A 83 15.16 -16.99 3.63
N PRO A 84 16.35 -17.43 4.11
CA PRO A 84 17.58 -17.40 3.31
C PRO A 84 17.46 -18.23 2.02
N ILE A 85 16.86 -19.42 2.10
CA ILE A 85 16.62 -20.29 0.93
C ILE A 85 15.60 -19.63 0.01
N TRP A 86 14.52 -19.05 0.55
CA TRP A 86 13.52 -18.35 -0.24
C TRP A 86 14.15 -17.17 -1.03
N ARG A 87 15.00 -16.36 -0.38
CA ARG A 87 15.75 -15.28 -1.04
C ARG A 87 16.65 -15.81 -2.16
N SER A 88 17.36 -16.91 -1.94
CA SER A 88 18.18 -17.55 -2.96
C SER A 88 17.33 -18.03 -4.15
N ILE A 89 16.17 -18.63 -3.90
CA ILE A 89 15.22 -19.03 -4.95
C ILE A 89 14.79 -17.82 -5.78
N HIS A 90 14.39 -16.72 -5.11
CA HIS A 90 13.97 -15.50 -5.78
C HIS A 90 15.11 -14.88 -6.60
N SER A 91 16.32 -14.84 -6.08
CA SER A 91 17.46 -14.24 -6.78
C SER A 91 17.89 -15.03 -8.04
N VAL A 92 17.71 -16.36 -8.04
CA VAL A 92 18.18 -17.23 -9.13
C VAL A 92 17.10 -17.47 -10.19
N ILE A 93 15.89 -17.82 -9.79
CA ILE A 93 14.86 -18.28 -10.72
C ILE A 93 13.62 -17.39 -10.84
N ASP A 94 13.39 -16.44 -9.92
CA ASP A 94 12.23 -15.56 -10.02
C ASP A 94 12.53 -14.37 -10.95
N PRO A 95 11.93 -14.30 -12.14
CA PRO A 95 12.21 -13.22 -13.07
C PRO A 95 11.74 -11.85 -12.56
N PHE A 96 10.70 -11.80 -11.71
CA PHE A 96 10.26 -10.58 -11.08
C PHE A 96 11.29 -10.05 -10.07
N ALA A 97 11.74 -10.90 -9.17
CA ALA A 97 12.72 -10.52 -8.13
C ALA A 97 14.07 -10.13 -8.77
N ARG A 98 14.53 -10.89 -9.76
CA ARG A 98 15.77 -10.60 -10.48
C ARG A 98 15.77 -9.22 -11.14
N ARG A 99 14.66 -8.77 -11.69
CA ARG A 99 14.58 -7.42 -12.27
C ARG A 99 14.81 -6.34 -11.21
N LEU A 100 14.20 -6.47 -10.02
CA LEU A 100 14.42 -5.52 -8.94
C LEU A 100 15.87 -5.56 -8.43
N ILE A 101 16.45 -6.75 -8.27
CA ILE A 101 17.85 -6.92 -7.85
C ILE A 101 18.80 -6.29 -8.87
N ASN A 102 18.57 -6.51 -10.16
CA ASN A 102 19.44 -6.01 -11.25
C ASN A 102 19.42 -4.47 -11.38
N GLU A 103 18.39 -3.80 -10.84
CA GLU A 103 18.41 -2.33 -10.77
C GLU A 103 19.46 -1.80 -9.78
N SER A 104 19.98 -2.64 -8.88
CA SER A 104 21.06 -2.31 -7.94
C SER A 104 20.77 -1.02 -7.14
N CYS A 105 19.54 -0.87 -6.65
CA CYS A 105 19.18 0.25 -5.80
C CYS A 105 19.77 0.10 -4.40
N ASP A 106 20.25 1.19 -3.82
CA ASP A 106 20.74 1.25 -2.44
C ASP A 106 19.64 1.04 -1.41
N LEU A 107 18.39 1.36 -1.80
CA LEU A 107 17.20 1.15 -1.00
C LEU A 107 15.98 0.97 -1.90
N TRP A 108 15.15 -0.04 -1.59
CA TRP A 108 13.83 -0.22 -2.17
C TRP A 108 12.72 0.13 -1.18
N ILE A 109 11.69 0.84 -1.63
CA ILE A 109 10.49 1.15 -0.84
C ILE A 109 9.33 0.32 -1.39
N PHE A 110 8.63 -0.38 -0.48
CA PHE A 110 7.47 -1.22 -0.76
C PHE A 110 6.25 -0.67 0.01
N PRO A 111 5.48 0.26 -0.60
CA PRO A 111 4.42 0.98 0.12
C PRO A 111 3.12 0.18 0.29
N SER A 112 2.97 -0.97 -0.38
CA SER A 112 1.71 -1.75 -0.41
C SER A 112 1.73 -2.99 0.49
N GLN A 113 2.49 -3.02 1.56
CA GLN A 113 2.66 -4.19 2.44
C GLN A 113 3.16 -5.43 1.67
N ASP A 114 4.05 -5.22 0.72
CA ASP A 114 4.55 -6.28 -0.15
C ASP A 114 5.46 -7.26 0.59
N ILE A 115 5.29 -8.56 0.31
CA ILE A 115 6.19 -9.60 0.82
C ILE A 115 7.62 -9.44 0.31
N PHE A 116 7.81 -8.71 -0.79
CA PHE A 116 9.10 -8.47 -1.41
C PHE A 116 10.05 -7.67 -0.52
N ALA A 117 9.49 -6.86 0.40
CA ALA A 117 10.28 -6.15 1.40
C ALA A 117 11.18 -7.07 2.26
N TYR A 118 10.90 -8.39 2.32
CA TYR A 118 11.72 -9.33 3.08
C TYR A 118 12.08 -10.61 2.30
N THR A 119 11.41 -10.92 1.19
CA THR A 119 11.68 -12.14 0.41
C THR A 119 12.70 -11.94 -0.70
N ILE A 120 13.01 -10.70 -1.08
CA ILE A 120 14.07 -10.36 -2.03
C ILE A 120 15.29 -9.87 -1.24
N ASP A 121 16.48 -10.24 -1.69
CA ASP A 121 17.74 -9.84 -1.06
C ASP A 121 18.18 -8.45 -1.54
N VAL A 122 17.47 -7.43 -1.09
CA VAL A 122 17.76 -6.02 -1.34
C VAL A 122 17.51 -5.21 -0.05
N PRO A 123 18.26 -4.12 0.19
CA PRO A 123 17.92 -3.19 1.26
C PRO A 123 16.52 -2.63 1.03
N SER A 124 15.65 -2.73 2.04
CA SER A 124 14.22 -2.39 1.84
C SER A 124 13.59 -1.66 3.01
N LEU A 125 12.64 -0.79 2.71
CA LEU A 125 11.59 -0.34 3.61
C LEU A 125 10.29 -1.05 3.25
N GLY A 126 9.72 -1.79 4.21
CA GLY A 126 8.36 -2.32 4.09
C GLY A 126 7.36 -1.36 4.71
N THR A 127 6.07 -1.55 4.45
CA THR A 127 5.01 -0.72 5.04
C THR A 127 4.03 -1.57 5.85
N ILE A 128 3.64 -1.07 7.02
CA ILE A 128 2.58 -1.65 7.85
C ILE A 128 1.53 -0.55 8.03
N HIS A 129 0.40 -0.67 7.32
CA HIS A 129 -0.67 0.33 7.38
C HIS A 129 -1.48 0.23 8.65
N ASP A 130 -1.71 -0.99 9.15
CA ASP A 130 -2.48 -1.23 10.37
C ASP A 130 -2.07 -2.54 11.06
N LEU A 131 -2.43 -2.64 12.33
CA LEU A 131 -2.40 -3.86 13.13
C LEU A 131 -3.79 -4.23 13.66
N MET A 132 -4.84 -3.93 12.89
CA MET A 132 -6.23 -4.14 13.29
C MET A 132 -6.51 -5.59 13.71
N HIS A 133 -5.88 -6.58 13.08
CA HIS A 133 -6.00 -7.99 13.48
C HIS A 133 -5.60 -8.25 14.95
N ARG A 134 -4.77 -7.39 15.54
CA ARG A 134 -4.38 -7.45 16.96
C ARG A 134 -5.28 -6.64 17.88
N TYR A 135 -5.60 -5.42 17.43
CA TYR A 135 -6.23 -4.41 18.27
C TYR A 135 -7.75 -4.35 18.11
N GLU A 136 -8.29 -4.87 16.99
CA GLU A 136 -9.70 -4.80 16.63
C GLU A 136 -10.30 -6.19 16.39
N LYS A 137 -10.07 -7.11 17.35
CA LYS A 137 -10.44 -8.54 17.25
C LYS A 137 -11.94 -8.81 17.10
N GLN A 138 -12.79 -7.83 17.46
CA GLN A 138 -14.24 -7.91 17.28
C GLN A 138 -14.67 -7.94 15.80
N PHE A 139 -13.78 -7.59 14.86
CA PHE A 139 -14.07 -7.66 13.44
C PHE A 139 -13.48 -8.93 12.84
N GLU A 140 -14.35 -9.93 12.65
CA GLU A 140 -13.96 -11.25 12.16
C GLU A 140 -13.23 -11.21 10.80
N GLU A 141 -13.60 -10.28 9.92
CA GLU A 141 -12.95 -10.11 8.62
C GLU A 141 -11.44 -9.78 8.71
N LEU A 142 -10.96 -9.36 9.87
CA LEU A 142 -9.55 -9.02 10.11
C LEU A 142 -8.76 -10.15 10.76
N SER A 143 -9.44 -11.15 11.33
CA SER A 143 -8.80 -12.17 12.16
C SER A 143 -9.27 -13.60 11.91
N ALA A 144 -10.45 -13.81 11.29
CA ALA A 144 -10.99 -15.14 11.03
C ALA A 144 -10.29 -15.85 9.85
N ASN A 145 -10.57 -17.14 9.69
CA ASN A 145 -10.13 -17.97 8.55
C ASN A 145 -8.60 -18.00 8.31
N GLY A 146 -7.80 -17.82 9.35
CA GLY A 146 -6.34 -17.81 9.27
C GLY A 146 -5.73 -16.45 8.86
N GLU A 147 -6.52 -15.39 8.75
CA GLU A 147 -6.02 -14.04 8.44
C GLU A 147 -5.13 -13.49 9.55
N TYR A 148 -5.46 -13.78 10.82
CA TYR A 148 -4.60 -13.39 11.94
C TYR A 148 -3.19 -13.97 11.80
N GLU A 149 -3.09 -15.28 11.61
CA GLU A 149 -1.81 -15.99 11.48
C GLU A 149 -1.05 -15.55 10.23
N ALA A 150 -1.76 -15.30 9.13
CA ALA A 150 -1.16 -14.84 7.88
C ALA A 150 -0.55 -13.44 8.04
N ARG A 151 -1.27 -12.49 8.68
CA ARG A 151 -0.78 -11.14 8.99
C ARG A 151 0.38 -11.16 9.97
N GLU A 152 0.27 -11.97 11.06
CA GLU A 152 1.36 -12.14 12.03
C GLU A 152 2.64 -12.68 11.38
N PHE A 153 2.53 -13.72 10.57
CA PHE A 153 3.66 -14.25 9.83
C PHE A 153 4.31 -13.18 8.95
N HIS A 154 3.48 -12.46 8.20
CA HIS A 154 3.92 -11.42 7.27
C HIS A 154 4.65 -10.29 8.00
N TYR A 155 4.02 -9.71 9.02
CA TYR A 155 4.59 -8.55 9.71
C TYR A 155 5.81 -8.91 10.56
N ARG A 156 5.83 -10.06 11.25
CA ARG A 156 7.04 -10.54 11.94
C ARG A 156 8.21 -10.73 10.98
N LYS A 157 7.97 -11.25 9.78
CA LYS A 157 9.02 -11.39 8.76
C LYS A 157 9.48 -10.03 8.25
N MET A 158 8.56 -9.09 8.02
CA MET A 158 8.88 -7.75 7.56
C MET A 158 9.73 -6.99 8.59
N VAL A 159 9.27 -6.86 9.83
CA VAL A 159 9.99 -6.11 10.88
C VAL A 159 11.34 -6.72 11.23
N GLY A 160 11.47 -8.04 11.14
CA GLY A 160 12.73 -8.76 11.44
C GLY A 160 13.74 -8.76 10.30
N ASN A 161 13.36 -8.43 9.06
CA ASN A 161 14.21 -8.66 7.90
C ASN A 161 14.31 -7.48 6.92
N ALA A 162 13.38 -6.53 6.93
CA ALA A 162 13.53 -5.27 6.23
C ALA A 162 14.52 -4.37 6.98
N ARG A 163 15.15 -3.43 6.29
CA ARG A 163 16.04 -2.44 6.90
C ARG A 163 15.28 -1.50 7.84
N GLY A 164 14.01 -1.23 7.51
CA GLY A 164 13.07 -0.48 8.33
C GLY A 164 11.64 -0.68 7.85
N VAL A 165 10.70 -0.14 8.60
CA VAL A 165 9.28 -0.17 8.25
C VAL A 165 8.68 1.23 8.28
N LEU A 166 7.80 1.49 7.33
CA LEU A 166 6.96 2.68 7.27
C LEU A 166 5.63 2.37 7.97
N VAL A 167 5.16 3.32 8.73
CA VAL A 167 3.82 3.33 9.35
C VAL A 167 3.14 4.66 9.06
N ASP A 168 1.81 4.70 9.09
CA ASP A 168 1.05 5.89 8.71
C ASP A 168 0.85 6.91 9.84
N SER A 169 1.17 6.54 11.10
CA SER A 169 0.91 7.38 12.25
C SER A 169 1.81 7.03 13.46
N ASN A 170 1.85 7.95 14.43
CA ASN A 170 2.50 7.67 15.71
C ASN A 170 1.79 6.54 16.49
N VAL A 171 0.47 6.41 16.32
CA VAL A 171 -0.26 5.27 16.88
C VAL A 171 0.21 3.96 16.26
N GLY A 172 0.32 3.91 14.90
CA GLY A 172 0.88 2.76 14.20
C GLY A 172 2.31 2.42 14.65
N LYS A 173 3.16 3.45 14.84
CA LYS A 173 4.52 3.27 15.39
C LYS A 173 4.49 2.61 16.76
N GLN A 174 3.67 3.12 17.67
CA GLN A 174 3.55 2.57 19.02
C GLN A 174 3.03 1.12 18.98
N GLN A 175 2.01 0.84 18.17
CA GLN A 175 1.47 -0.51 18.00
C GLN A 175 2.53 -1.50 17.46
N VAL A 176 3.38 -1.08 16.53
CA VAL A 176 4.47 -1.92 16.00
C VAL A 176 5.51 -2.18 17.08
N LEU A 177 5.91 -1.17 17.87
CA LEU A 177 6.83 -1.31 18.98
C LEU A 177 6.31 -2.33 20.02
N GLU A 178 5.08 -2.15 20.47
CA GLU A 178 4.43 -3.04 21.46
C GLU A 178 4.27 -4.46 20.94
N SER A 179 3.91 -4.60 19.64
CA SER A 179 3.61 -5.90 19.06
C SER A 179 4.82 -6.75 18.73
N TYR A 180 5.94 -6.12 18.37
CA TYR A 180 7.08 -6.84 17.81
C TYR A 180 8.41 -6.56 18.52
N GLY A 181 8.49 -5.57 19.41
CA GLY A 181 9.67 -5.27 20.22
C GLY A 181 10.92 -4.95 19.39
N ILE A 182 10.75 -4.31 18.23
CA ILE A 182 11.88 -3.92 17.36
C ILE A 182 12.47 -2.58 17.79
N ASP A 183 13.67 -2.29 17.33
CA ASP A 183 14.33 -1.01 17.54
C ASP A 183 13.49 0.14 16.95
N GLU A 184 13.21 1.15 17.76
CA GLU A 184 12.42 2.32 17.36
C GLU A 184 13.03 3.06 16.16
N SER A 185 14.36 3.07 16.03
CA SER A 185 15.08 3.69 14.92
C SER A 185 14.77 3.07 13.55
N LYS A 186 14.20 1.87 13.53
CA LYS A 186 13.77 1.18 12.31
C LYS A 186 12.33 1.50 11.90
N ILE A 187 11.58 2.26 12.71
CA ILE A 187 10.18 2.59 12.42
C ILE A 187 10.08 4.06 12.03
N HIS A 188 9.64 4.31 10.81
CA HIS A 188 9.53 5.65 10.25
C HIS A 188 8.05 5.98 10.02
N VAL A 189 7.60 7.11 10.56
CA VAL A 189 6.23 7.58 10.36
C VAL A 189 6.17 8.37 9.06
N LEU A 190 5.36 7.87 8.11
CA LEU A 190 5.04 8.54 6.86
C LEU A 190 3.52 8.60 6.74
N PRO A 191 2.88 9.71 7.14
CA PRO A 191 1.43 9.81 7.20
C PRO A 191 0.80 9.83 5.80
N TYR A 192 -0.48 9.46 5.74
CA TYR A 192 -1.28 9.68 4.56
C TYR A 192 -1.42 11.17 4.29
N ILE A 193 -1.10 11.58 3.08
CA ILE A 193 -1.33 12.93 2.55
C ILE A 193 -2.25 12.86 1.34
N ALA A 194 -3.05 13.89 1.16
CA ALA A 194 -3.92 13.96 0.00
C ALA A 194 -3.08 14.08 -1.28
N PRO A 195 -3.33 13.25 -2.30
CA PRO A 195 -2.62 13.35 -3.58
C PRO A 195 -2.81 14.73 -4.23
N SER A 196 -1.81 15.18 -4.98
CA SER A 196 -1.79 16.52 -5.60
C SER A 196 -2.98 16.80 -6.50
N TYR A 197 -3.52 15.78 -7.19
CA TYR A 197 -4.67 15.93 -8.09
C TYR A 197 -5.95 16.38 -7.38
N ILE A 198 -6.09 16.15 -6.05
CA ILE A 198 -7.26 16.63 -5.27
C ILE A 198 -7.31 18.16 -5.23
N TYR A 199 -6.15 18.80 -5.33
CA TYR A 199 -6.04 20.26 -5.33
C TYR A 199 -6.16 20.86 -6.75
N SER A 200 -6.15 20.04 -7.80
CA SER A 200 -6.45 20.48 -9.14
C SER A 200 -7.96 20.61 -9.28
N ASN A 201 -8.49 21.84 -9.38
CA ASN A 201 -9.92 22.13 -9.54
C ASN A 201 -10.50 21.66 -10.89
N GLN A 202 -10.01 20.57 -11.46
CA GLN A 202 -10.47 20.02 -12.73
C GLN A 202 -11.51 18.93 -12.49
N MET A 203 -12.78 19.34 -12.29
CA MET A 203 -13.88 18.39 -12.41
C MET A 203 -14.06 18.00 -13.88
N PRO A 204 -14.27 16.70 -14.19
CA PRO A 204 -14.67 16.29 -15.53
C PRO A 204 -15.93 17.05 -15.96
N LYS A 205 -15.95 17.58 -17.19
CA LYS A 205 -17.05 18.42 -17.69
C LYS A 205 -18.41 17.71 -17.74
N ASP A 206 -18.39 16.38 -17.79
CA ASP A 206 -19.56 15.50 -17.86
C ASP A 206 -19.93 14.85 -16.51
N PHE A 207 -19.29 15.28 -15.41
CA PHE A 207 -19.45 14.64 -14.10
C PHE A 207 -20.92 14.59 -13.64
N ASP A 208 -21.62 15.72 -13.70
CA ASP A 208 -23.02 15.82 -13.26
C ASP A 208 -23.95 15.00 -14.16
N GLN A 209 -23.68 14.95 -15.47
CA GLN A 209 -24.47 14.15 -16.42
C GLN A 209 -24.26 12.65 -16.18
N LYS A 210 -23.02 12.26 -15.86
CA LYS A 210 -22.65 10.86 -15.66
C LYS A 210 -23.19 10.27 -14.37
N TYR A 211 -23.22 11.04 -13.28
CA TYR A 211 -23.51 10.49 -11.96
C TYR A 211 -24.86 10.91 -11.38
N THR A 212 -25.50 11.93 -11.91
CA THR A 212 -26.85 12.41 -11.46
C THR A 212 -26.98 12.48 -9.95
N LEU A 213 -26.01 13.15 -9.31
CA LEU A 213 -25.95 13.20 -7.86
C LEU A 213 -27.09 14.04 -7.25
N PRO A 214 -27.62 13.65 -6.09
CA PRO A 214 -28.60 14.46 -5.36
C PRO A 214 -28.02 15.81 -4.94
N SER A 215 -28.88 16.83 -4.77
CA SER A 215 -28.45 18.17 -4.34
C SER A 215 -27.92 18.20 -2.90
N LYS A 216 -28.41 17.30 -2.03
CA LYS A 216 -27.98 17.14 -0.63
C LYS A 216 -27.66 15.69 -0.36
N PHE A 217 -26.40 15.38 -0.11
CA PHE A 217 -25.98 14.02 0.20
C PHE A 217 -24.74 13.96 1.09
N ILE A 218 -24.60 12.84 1.78
CA ILE A 218 -23.32 12.41 2.36
C ILE A 218 -22.70 11.39 1.42
N PHE A 219 -21.47 11.65 1.02
CA PHE A 219 -20.66 10.72 0.23
C PHE A 219 -19.77 9.89 1.18
N TYR A 220 -19.88 8.55 1.07
CA TYR A 220 -19.09 7.64 1.89
C TYR A 220 -18.36 6.62 1.00
N PRO A 221 -17.12 6.94 0.55
CA PRO A 221 -16.30 6.05 -0.27
C PRO A 221 -15.56 5.04 0.61
N ALA A 222 -16.21 3.92 0.93
CA ALA A 222 -15.62 2.86 1.74
C ALA A 222 -16.14 1.49 1.30
N GLN A 223 -15.25 0.52 1.23
CA GLN A 223 -15.62 -0.88 0.99
C GLN A 223 -16.62 -1.37 2.04
N PHE A 224 -17.52 -2.29 1.67
CA PHE A 224 -18.60 -2.78 2.54
C PHE A 224 -18.11 -3.80 3.59
N TRP A 225 -17.09 -3.42 4.36
CA TRP A 225 -16.57 -4.17 5.50
C TRP A 225 -17.33 -3.83 6.78
N THR A 226 -17.45 -4.78 7.70
CA THR A 226 -18.18 -4.58 8.98
C THR A 226 -17.61 -3.42 9.78
N HIS A 227 -16.28 -3.32 9.88
CA HIS A 227 -15.60 -2.24 10.60
C HIS A 227 -15.81 -0.83 10.01
N LYS A 228 -16.27 -0.73 8.75
CA LYS A 228 -16.63 0.56 8.13
C LYS A 228 -18.00 1.07 8.58
N ASN A 229 -18.77 0.26 9.31
CA ASN A 229 -20.01 0.65 9.99
C ASN A 229 -21.07 1.34 9.11
N HIS A 230 -21.30 0.83 7.90
CA HIS A 230 -22.34 1.32 6.98
C HIS A 230 -23.74 1.32 7.64
N ILE A 231 -24.04 0.32 8.47
CA ILE A 231 -25.32 0.20 9.17
C ILE A 231 -25.50 1.38 10.14
N GLY A 232 -24.46 1.76 10.89
CA GLY A 232 -24.48 2.92 11.76
C GLY A 232 -24.76 4.21 10.99
N LEU A 233 -24.13 4.39 9.83
CA LEU A 233 -24.35 5.54 8.96
C LEU A 233 -25.80 5.58 8.42
N ILE A 234 -26.36 4.44 8.01
CA ILE A 234 -27.76 4.35 7.55
C ILE A 234 -28.73 4.72 8.69
N ARG A 235 -28.48 4.23 9.91
CA ARG A 235 -29.29 4.57 11.09
C ARG A 235 -29.23 6.07 11.40
N ALA A 236 -28.02 6.66 11.39
CA ALA A 236 -27.87 8.10 11.59
C ALA A 236 -28.58 8.91 10.51
N ALA A 237 -28.47 8.51 9.25
CA ALA A 237 -29.14 9.15 8.14
C ALA A 237 -30.68 9.05 8.24
N SER A 238 -31.21 7.95 8.76
CA SER A 238 -32.66 7.81 8.97
C SER A 238 -33.24 8.86 9.97
N ILE A 239 -32.43 9.24 10.96
CA ILE A 239 -32.80 10.30 11.93
C ILE A 239 -32.78 11.67 11.22
N ILE A 240 -31.72 11.97 10.49
CA ILE A 240 -31.58 13.24 9.76
C ILE A 240 -32.68 13.41 8.72
N LYS A 241 -33.13 12.34 8.10
CA LYS A 241 -34.14 12.36 7.04
C LYS A 241 -35.51 12.82 7.52
N VAL A 242 -35.81 12.74 8.82
CA VAL A 242 -37.07 13.23 9.41
C VAL A 242 -37.22 14.73 9.12
N ASP A 243 -36.19 15.53 9.36
CA ASP A 243 -36.21 16.99 9.15
C ASP A 243 -35.67 17.39 7.75
N ASN A 244 -35.08 16.46 7.01
CA ASN A 244 -34.49 16.69 5.71
C ASN A 244 -34.89 15.59 4.72
N PRO A 245 -36.13 15.55 4.21
CA PRO A 245 -36.65 14.44 3.40
C PRO A 245 -35.86 14.20 2.09
N ASP A 246 -35.28 15.25 1.52
CA ASP A 246 -34.46 15.16 0.27
C ASP A 246 -33.05 14.67 0.48
N PHE A 247 -32.60 14.50 1.73
CA PHE A 247 -31.28 14.03 2.07
C PHE A 247 -31.05 12.60 1.60
N LYS A 248 -29.87 12.34 1.00
CA LYS A 248 -29.47 11.03 0.46
C LYS A 248 -28.10 10.59 1.00
N LEU A 249 -27.87 9.28 1.00
CA LEU A 249 -26.56 8.68 1.15
C LEU A 249 -26.08 8.17 -0.20
N VAL A 250 -24.82 8.44 -0.52
CA VAL A 250 -24.12 7.92 -1.70
C VAL A 250 -22.95 7.07 -1.23
N PHE A 251 -23.03 5.78 -1.47
CA PHE A 251 -21.98 4.82 -1.16
C PHE A 251 -21.20 4.46 -2.41
N VAL A 252 -19.88 4.32 -2.26
CA VAL A 252 -18.96 3.79 -3.28
C VAL A 252 -17.97 2.89 -2.56
N GLY A 253 -17.86 1.61 -3.00
CA GLY A 253 -16.96 0.64 -2.41
C GLY A 253 -16.79 -0.61 -3.27
#